data_92b1b21ef4ba233dfddb9571bbb13b33
#
_entry.id   92b1b21ef4ba233dfddb9571bbb13b33
#
_cell.length_a   1.000
_cell.length_b   1.000
_cell.length_c   1.000
_cell.angle_alpha   90.00
_cell.angle_beta   90.00
_cell.angle_gamma   90.00
#
_symmetry.space_group_name_H-M   'P 1'
#
loop_
_entity.id
_entity.type
_entity.pdbx_description
1 polymer ?
#
loop_
_entity_poly.entity_id
_entity_poly.type
_entity_poly.pdbx_seq_one_letter_code
_entity_poly.pdbx_strand_id
1 'polypeptide(L)'
;MTLNNSKIHFILLAGGNSLRFSSNTNKLLAKFKNKNLLIHNIEFIKELKFKKITLVINNLKNTNITIFDDLEVIKGGKTRSESVKNALNKSKFKSKYVIIHDAARPLNSQKLIKNIIKNLSEKNYDCVVPYTKCSDTAIVGHYNIDREKLKLIKTPQ
;
A
#
# COMPACT_ATOMS: atom_id res chain seq x y z
N MET A 1 -18.25 -1.97 17.68
CA MET A 1 -18.43 -0.84 16.72
C MET A 1 -17.64 -1.12 15.48
N THR A 2 -18.28 -1.29 14.32
CA THR A 2 -17.59 -1.46 13.03
C THR A 2 -16.94 -0.14 12.64
N LEU A 3 -15.63 -0.14 12.44
CA LEU A 3 -14.89 1.03 11.92
C LEU A 3 -15.46 1.40 10.53
N ASN A 4 -15.92 2.65 10.40
CA ASN A 4 -16.39 3.17 9.12
C ASN A 4 -15.17 3.66 8.31
N ASN A 5 -15.11 3.33 7.02
CA ASN A 5 -14.04 3.73 6.10
C ASN A 5 -13.81 5.25 6.06
N SER A 6 -14.83 6.06 6.36
CA SER A 6 -14.70 7.52 6.47
C SER A 6 -13.79 8.00 7.62
N LYS A 7 -13.55 7.14 8.63
CA LYS A 7 -12.67 7.43 9.78
C LYS A 7 -11.24 6.94 9.57
N ILE A 8 -10.97 6.28 8.45
CA ILE A 8 -9.65 5.71 8.13
C ILE A 8 -9.00 6.58 7.07
N HIS A 9 -7.74 6.89 7.24
CA HIS A 9 -6.91 7.56 6.25
C HIS A 9 -6.16 6.50 5.43
N PHE A 10 -6.37 6.48 4.11
CA PHE A 10 -5.69 5.56 3.20
C PHE A 10 -4.47 6.27 2.56
N ILE A 11 -3.28 5.72 2.77
CA ILE A 11 -2.02 6.23 2.23
C ILE A 11 -1.53 5.27 1.15
N LEU A 12 -1.53 5.73 -0.10
CA LEU A 12 -1.04 4.99 -1.26
C LEU A 12 0.39 5.43 -1.59
N LEU A 13 1.36 4.54 -1.38
CA LEU A 13 2.78 4.82 -1.62
C LEU A 13 3.15 4.53 -3.08
N ALA A 14 3.53 5.55 -3.80
CA ALA A 14 3.88 5.54 -5.21
C ALA A 14 5.26 6.18 -5.50
N GLY A 15 6.09 6.37 -4.47
CA GLY A 15 7.36 7.10 -4.56
C GLY A 15 8.59 6.26 -4.94
N GLY A 16 8.46 4.96 -5.22
CA GLY A 16 9.59 4.08 -5.52
C GLY A 16 10.21 4.35 -6.91
N ASN A 17 11.54 4.34 -7.00
CA ASN A 17 12.28 4.62 -8.24
C ASN A 17 12.24 3.49 -9.27
N SER A 18 11.50 2.40 -9.06
CA SER A 18 11.30 1.26 -9.99
C SER A 18 12.59 0.63 -10.56
N LEU A 19 13.74 0.83 -9.92
CA LEU A 19 15.08 0.43 -10.41
C LEU A 19 15.19 -1.06 -10.79
N ARG A 20 14.37 -1.91 -10.19
CA ARG A 20 14.32 -3.36 -10.44
C ARG A 20 13.39 -3.76 -11.59
N PHE A 21 12.58 -2.86 -12.10
CA PHE A 21 11.60 -3.21 -13.13
C PHE A 21 12.11 -2.94 -14.54
N SER A 22 12.65 -1.76 -14.80
CA SER A 22 13.31 -1.37 -16.03
C SER A 22 13.93 0.02 -15.83
N SER A 23 15.05 0.28 -16.52
CA SER A 23 15.73 1.58 -16.45
C SER A 23 14.90 2.72 -17.04
N ASN A 24 13.97 2.42 -17.96
CA ASN A 24 13.29 3.44 -18.79
C ASN A 24 11.79 3.59 -18.51
N THR A 25 11.16 2.71 -17.72
CA THR A 25 9.72 2.76 -17.51
C THR A 25 9.35 2.79 -16.04
N ASN A 26 8.47 3.74 -15.68
CA ASN A 26 7.90 3.77 -14.34
C ASN A 26 6.92 2.58 -14.18
N LYS A 27 7.21 1.65 -13.26
CA LYS A 27 6.36 0.49 -12.95
C LYS A 27 4.89 0.84 -12.74
N LEU A 28 4.60 2.00 -12.19
CA LEU A 28 3.25 2.47 -11.90
C LEU A 28 2.44 2.78 -13.17
N LEU A 29 3.14 3.01 -14.30
CA LEU A 29 2.53 3.24 -15.62
C LEU A 29 2.33 1.94 -16.41
N ALA A 30 2.84 0.81 -15.92
CA ALA A 30 2.61 -0.49 -16.55
C ALA A 30 1.11 -0.79 -16.62
N LYS A 31 0.67 -1.31 -17.78
CA LYS A 31 -0.73 -1.66 -18.00
C LYS A 31 -1.12 -2.91 -17.21
N PHE A 32 -2.21 -2.80 -16.48
CA PHE A 32 -2.89 -3.89 -15.79
C PHE A 32 -4.39 -3.72 -16.03
N LYS A 33 -5.06 -4.73 -16.60
CA LYS A 33 -6.48 -4.67 -16.97
C LYS A 33 -6.83 -3.39 -17.75
N ASN A 34 -6.07 -3.09 -18.80
CA ASN A 34 -6.22 -1.94 -19.70
C ASN A 34 -6.00 -0.54 -19.06
N LYS A 35 -5.63 -0.46 -17.79
CA LYS A 35 -5.30 0.77 -17.07
C LYS A 35 -3.88 0.70 -16.52
N ASN A 36 -3.28 1.85 -16.20
CA ASN A 36 -2.01 1.80 -15.49
C ASN A 36 -2.23 1.37 -14.02
N LEU A 37 -1.20 0.76 -13.42
CA LEU A 37 -1.26 0.24 -12.04
C LEU A 37 -1.69 1.28 -11.03
N LEU A 38 -1.27 2.52 -11.19
CA LEU A 38 -1.61 3.59 -10.27
C LEU A 38 -3.10 3.90 -10.30
N ILE A 39 -3.66 4.10 -11.49
CA ILE A 39 -5.10 4.37 -11.69
C ILE A 39 -5.93 3.19 -11.16
N HIS A 40 -5.53 1.96 -11.50
CA HIS A 40 -6.22 0.76 -11.00
C HIS A 40 -6.31 0.74 -9.46
N ASN A 41 -5.21 1.05 -8.75
CA ASN A 41 -5.22 1.09 -7.29
C ASN A 41 -6.08 2.24 -6.74
N ILE A 42 -6.03 3.43 -7.34
CA ILE A 42 -6.84 4.57 -6.88
C ILE A 42 -8.33 4.24 -7.03
N GLU A 43 -8.75 3.73 -8.18
CA GLU A 43 -10.14 3.34 -8.42
C GLU A 43 -10.60 2.28 -7.41
N PHE A 44 -9.80 1.24 -7.18
CA PHE A 44 -10.09 0.22 -6.17
C PHE A 44 -10.29 0.80 -4.77
N ILE A 45 -9.46 1.76 -4.35
CA ILE A 45 -9.58 2.42 -3.05
C ILE A 45 -10.88 3.25 -2.99
N LYS A 46 -11.23 3.93 -4.08
CA LYS A 46 -12.47 4.73 -4.18
C LYS A 46 -13.72 3.85 -4.17
N GLU A 47 -13.71 2.71 -4.83
CA GLU A 47 -14.79 1.71 -4.78
C GLU A 47 -15.05 1.23 -3.34
N LEU A 48 -14.03 1.18 -2.50
CA LEU A 48 -14.14 0.88 -1.07
C LEU A 48 -14.70 2.05 -0.24
N LYS A 49 -15.03 3.19 -0.89
CA LYS A 49 -15.62 4.39 -0.26
C LYS A 49 -14.74 5.04 0.82
N PHE A 50 -13.42 4.93 0.70
CA PHE A 50 -12.52 5.76 1.49
C PHE A 50 -12.62 7.21 1.03
N LYS A 51 -12.78 8.15 1.99
CA LYS A 51 -12.88 9.60 1.72
C LYS A 51 -11.59 10.35 1.99
N LYS A 52 -10.67 9.76 2.75
CA LYS A 52 -9.39 10.35 3.13
C LYS A 52 -8.28 9.56 2.45
N ILE A 53 -7.91 9.98 1.24
CA ILE A 53 -6.92 9.29 0.41
C ILE A 53 -5.74 10.23 0.14
N THR A 54 -4.53 9.81 0.51
CA THR A 54 -3.30 10.52 0.19
C THR A 54 -2.44 9.65 -0.72
N LEU A 55 -2.11 10.17 -1.88
CA LEU A 55 -1.12 9.62 -2.78
C LEU A 55 0.26 10.21 -2.47
N VAL A 56 1.23 9.35 -2.18
CA VAL A 56 2.62 9.77 -1.96
C VAL A 56 3.45 9.41 -3.19
N ILE A 57 3.86 10.43 -3.95
CA ILE A 57 4.54 10.23 -5.23
C ILE A 57 5.63 11.28 -5.46
N ASN A 58 6.71 10.91 -6.17
CA ASN A 58 7.81 11.82 -6.47
C ASN A 58 7.72 12.44 -7.87
N ASN A 59 7.06 11.74 -8.82
CA ASN A 59 6.92 12.22 -10.18
C ASN A 59 5.51 11.94 -10.71
N LEU A 60 4.83 13.00 -11.10
CA LEU A 60 3.46 12.98 -11.63
C LEU A 60 3.38 12.85 -13.16
N LYS A 61 4.50 12.90 -13.87
CA LYS A 61 4.49 12.85 -15.34
C LYS A 61 3.83 11.57 -15.84
N ASN A 62 2.91 11.72 -16.79
CA ASN A 62 2.18 10.62 -17.46
C ASN A 62 1.31 9.74 -16.52
N THR A 63 0.97 10.21 -15.32
CA THR A 63 0.18 9.41 -14.37
C THR A 63 -1.33 9.54 -14.55
N ASN A 64 -1.80 10.60 -15.22
CA ASN A 64 -3.23 10.92 -15.43
C ASN A 64 -4.07 10.96 -14.14
N ILE A 65 -3.45 11.30 -12.99
CA ILE A 65 -4.14 11.36 -11.71
C ILE A 65 -5.00 12.61 -11.52
N THR A 66 -4.88 13.59 -12.39
CA THR A 66 -5.69 14.83 -12.38
C THR A 66 -7.19 14.60 -12.55
N ILE A 67 -7.58 13.38 -12.95
CA ILE A 67 -9.00 12.97 -13.00
C ILE A 67 -9.63 12.70 -11.61
N PHE A 68 -8.84 12.81 -10.54
CA PHE A 68 -9.29 12.54 -9.16
C PHE A 68 -9.13 13.78 -8.28
N ASP A 69 -10.14 14.66 -8.26
CA ASP A 69 -10.10 15.94 -7.54
C ASP A 69 -10.05 15.80 -6.01
N ASP A 70 -10.52 14.69 -5.48
CA ASP A 70 -10.58 14.42 -4.05
C ASP A 70 -9.32 13.71 -3.49
N LEU A 71 -8.30 13.53 -4.33
CA LEU A 71 -7.05 12.89 -3.97
C LEU A 71 -6.04 13.94 -3.46
N GLU A 72 -5.61 13.78 -2.21
CA GLU A 72 -4.49 14.57 -1.71
C GLU A 72 -3.16 14.01 -2.24
N VAL A 73 -2.29 14.87 -2.78
CA VAL A 73 -0.98 14.46 -3.30
C VAL A 73 0.13 15.05 -2.44
N ILE A 74 1.04 14.18 -1.97
CA ILE A 74 2.19 14.57 -1.16
C ILE A 74 3.47 14.02 -1.81
N LYS A 75 4.52 14.83 -1.81
CA LYS A 75 5.84 14.40 -2.28
C LYS A 75 6.43 13.36 -1.33
N GLY A 76 6.89 12.25 -1.88
CA GLY A 76 7.57 11.19 -1.16
C GLY A 76 8.95 11.61 -0.64
N GLY A 77 9.52 10.78 0.23
CA GLY A 77 10.90 10.90 0.69
C GLY A 77 11.87 10.04 -0.15
N LYS A 78 13.13 10.00 0.29
CA LYS A 78 14.19 9.15 -0.31
C LYS A 78 13.94 7.67 -0.04
N THR A 79 13.30 7.35 1.08
CA THR A 79 12.98 5.98 1.50
C THR A 79 11.47 5.78 1.63
N ARG A 80 11.05 4.50 1.75
CA ARG A 80 9.64 4.16 2.03
C ARG A 80 9.20 4.74 3.39
N SER A 81 10.04 4.63 4.40
CA SER A 81 9.75 5.15 5.74
C SER A 81 9.61 6.68 5.75
N GLU A 82 10.47 7.40 5.05
CA GLU A 82 10.33 8.85 4.88
C GLU A 82 9.06 9.22 4.13
N SER A 83 8.69 8.45 3.12
CA SER A 83 7.44 8.67 2.38
C SER A 83 6.21 8.53 3.29
N VAL A 84 6.19 7.51 4.14
CA VAL A 84 5.15 7.35 5.17
C VAL A 84 5.15 8.51 6.15
N LYS A 85 6.31 8.89 6.68
CA LYS A 85 6.46 10.04 7.60
C LYS A 85 5.96 11.33 6.96
N ASN A 86 6.29 11.57 5.71
CA ASN A 86 5.80 12.75 4.96
C ASN A 86 4.27 12.75 4.86
N ALA A 87 3.66 11.60 4.54
CA ALA A 87 2.22 11.48 4.47
C ALA A 87 1.55 11.77 5.82
N LEU A 88 2.04 11.17 6.91
CA LEU A 88 1.47 11.35 8.24
C LEU A 88 1.60 12.78 8.76
N ASN A 89 2.72 13.45 8.49
CA ASN A 89 3.00 14.79 9.01
C ASN A 89 2.33 15.89 8.17
N LYS A 90 2.33 15.77 6.83
CA LYS A 90 1.92 16.81 5.91
C LYS A 90 0.47 16.70 5.45
N SER A 91 -0.15 15.53 5.59
CA SER A 91 -1.54 15.35 5.19
C SER A 91 -2.48 16.23 6.03
N LYS A 92 -3.46 16.82 5.35
CA LYS A 92 -4.59 17.50 5.97
C LYS A 92 -5.51 16.53 6.73
N PHE A 93 -5.46 15.25 6.42
CA PHE A 93 -6.29 14.25 7.06
C PHE A 93 -5.70 13.80 8.40
N LYS A 94 -6.41 14.05 9.48
CA LYS A 94 -6.09 13.52 10.80
C LYS A 94 -7.05 12.38 11.11
N SER A 95 -6.51 11.19 11.32
CA SER A 95 -7.30 9.98 11.58
C SER A 95 -6.61 9.12 12.63
N LYS A 96 -7.40 8.48 13.47
CA LYS A 96 -6.89 7.53 14.47
C LYS A 96 -6.25 6.30 13.80
N TYR A 97 -6.78 5.91 12.65
CA TYR A 97 -6.32 4.72 11.92
C TYR A 97 -5.85 5.09 10.53
N VAL A 98 -4.78 4.44 10.09
CA VAL A 98 -4.24 4.59 8.74
C VAL A 98 -4.09 3.21 8.08
N ILE A 99 -4.35 3.15 6.77
CA ILE A 99 -3.97 2.01 5.93
C ILE A 99 -2.84 2.48 5.04
N ILE A 100 -1.72 1.76 5.04
CA ILE A 100 -0.56 2.05 4.20
C ILE A 100 -0.45 0.95 3.16
N HIS A 101 -0.49 1.33 1.87
CA HIS A 101 -0.44 0.39 0.77
C HIS A 101 0.55 0.82 -0.30
N ASP A 102 1.27 -0.15 -0.89
CA ASP A 102 2.21 0.09 -1.98
C ASP A 102 1.46 0.05 -3.33
N ALA A 103 1.49 1.14 -4.12
CA ALA A 103 0.82 1.24 -5.41
C ALA A 103 1.31 0.23 -6.47
N ALA A 104 2.45 -0.42 -6.23
CA ALA A 104 2.97 -1.46 -7.09
C ALA A 104 2.34 -2.84 -6.85
N ARG A 105 1.35 -2.97 -5.96
CA ARG A 105 0.66 -4.22 -5.60
C ARG A 105 -0.81 -4.16 -6.00
N PRO A 106 -1.18 -4.56 -7.23
CA PRO A 106 -2.54 -4.37 -7.74
C PRO A 106 -3.55 -5.44 -7.29
N LEU A 107 -3.08 -6.57 -6.77
CA LEU A 107 -3.94 -7.72 -6.46
C LEU A 107 -4.56 -7.65 -5.06
N ASN A 108 -5.17 -6.50 -4.75
CA ASN A 108 -5.93 -6.35 -3.52
C ASN A 108 -7.34 -6.88 -3.67
N SER A 109 -7.91 -7.37 -2.59
CA SER A 109 -9.33 -7.73 -2.55
C SER A 109 -10.06 -6.93 -1.47
N GLN A 110 -11.33 -6.65 -1.74
CA GLN A 110 -12.22 -6.02 -0.74
C GLN A 110 -12.28 -6.86 0.55
N LYS A 111 -12.26 -8.20 0.42
CA LYS A 111 -12.26 -9.13 1.55
C LYS A 111 -11.03 -8.93 2.43
N LEU A 112 -9.84 -8.76 1.83
CA LEU A 112 -8.60 -8.51 2.56
C LEU A 112 -8.70 -7.22 3.38
N ILE A 113 -9.09 -6.11 2.74
CA ILE A 113 -9.21 -4.81 3.40
C ILE A 113 -10.24 -4.86 4.54
N LYS A 114 -11.41 -5.46 4.31
CA LYS A 114 -12.44 -5.64 5.34
C LYS A 114 -11.91 -6.45 6.54
N ASN A 115 -11.15 -7.51 6.29
CA ASN A 115 -10.55 -8.33 7.35
C ASN A 115 -9.51 -7.55 8.16
N ILE A 116 -8.66 -6.74 7.52
CA ILE A 116 -7.70 -5.88 8.21
C ILE A 116 -8.43 -4.91 9.13
N ILE A 117 -9.45 -4.21 8.63
CA ILE A 117 -10.24 -3.25 9.39
C ILE A 117 -10.95 -3.93 10.56
N LYS A 118 -11.56 -5.09 10.34
CA LYS A 118 -12.22 -5.88 11.37
C LYS A 118 -11.26 -6.24 12.51
N ASN A 119 -10.10 -6.83 12.19
CA ASN A 119 -9.12 -7.21 13.20
C ASN A 119 -8.58 -6.01 13.98
N LEU A 120 -8.34 -4.88 13.31
CA LEU A 120 -7.88 -3.66 13.97
C LEU A 120 -8.92 -3.11 14.96
N SER A 121 -10.22 -3.21 14.62
CA SER A 121 -11.31 -2.67 15.44
C SER A 121 -11.72 -3.58 16.59
N GLU A 122 -11.66 -4.90 16.41
CA GLU A 122 -12.22 -5.85 17.38
C GLU A 122 -11.19 -6.35 18.41
N LYS A 123 -9.91 -6.39 18.02
CA LYS A 123 -8.87 -7.03 18.83
C LYS A 123 -7.90 -6.07 19.51
N ASN A 124 -8.16 -4.79 19.45
CA ASN A 124 -7.35 -3.74 20.09
C ASN A 124 -5.85 -3.82 19.75
N TYR A 125 -5.54 -4.19 18.49
CA TYR A 125 -4.18 -4.25 18.00
C TYR A 125 -3.69 -2.85 17.60
N ASP A 126 -2.43 -2.56 17.85
CA ASP A 126 -1.76 -1.34 17.37
C ASP A 126 -1.47 -1.41 15.87
N CYS A 127 -1.27 -2.62 15.33
CA CYS A 127 -0.96 -2.85 13.92
C CYS A 127 -1.51 -4.20 13.43
N VAL A 128 -2.07 -4.22 12.22
CA VAL A 128 -2.50 -5.43 11.52
C VAL A 128 -1.79 -5.52 10.19
N VAL A 129 -1.00 -6.57 9.98
CA VAL A 129 -0.26 -6.82 8.74
C VAL A 129 -0.76 -8.11 8.11
N PRO A 130 -1.24 -8.08 6.85
CA PRO A 130 -1.60 -9.30 6.14
C PRO A 130 -0.33 -10.10 5.80
N TYR A 131 -0.42 -11.42 5.86
CA TYR A 131 0.67 -12.29 5.48
C TYR A 131 0.19 -13.51 4.72
N THR A 132 1.09 -14.12 3.97
CA THR A 132 0.94 -15.46 3.37
C THR A 132 2.04 -16.36 3.90
N LYS A 133 1.79 -17.67 3.94
CA LYS A 133 2.85 -18.64 4.25
C LYS A 133 3.93 -18.54 3.16
N CYS A 134 5.19 -18.54 3.56
CA CYS A 134 6.30 -18.62 2.63
C CYS A 134 6.48 -20.07 2.19
N SER A 135 6.39 -20.32 0.88
CA SER A 135 6.67 -21.64 0.28
C SER A 135 8.15 -21.80 -0.13
N ASP A 136 8.89 -20.68 -0.15
CA ASP A 136 10.27 -20.67 -0.61
C ASP A 136 11.21 -21.31 0.42
N THR A 137 12.34 -21.85 -0.03
CA THR A 137 13.41 -22.33 0.85
C THR A 137 14.08 -21.14 1.53
N ALA A 138 14.22 -21.21 2.85
CA ALA A 138 14.94 -20.19 3.60
C ALA A 138 16.39 -20.64 3.86
N ILE A 139 17.32 -19.78 3.48
CA ILE A 139 18.74 -19.98 3.72
C ILE A 139 19.26 -18.81 4.55
N VAL A 140 19.97 -19.08 5.64
CA VAL A 140 20.70 -18.07 6.40
C VAL A 140 22.19 -18.40 6.34
N GLY A 141 22.95 -17.53 5.70
CA GLY A 141 24.34 -17.81 5.37
C GLY A 141 24.47 -18.99 4.41
N HIS A 142 25.18 -20.04 4.81
CA HIS A 142 25.34 -21.28 4.03
C HIS A 142 24.52 -22.46 4.58
N TYR A 143 23.64 -22.21 5.56
CA TYR A 143 22.88 -23.27 6.23
C TYR A 143 21.41 -23.23 5.83
N ASN A 144 20.87 -24.41 5.51
CA ASN A 144 19.44 -24.60 5.41
C ASN A 144 18.82 -24.49 6.81
N ILE A 145 17.77 -23.69 6.94
CA ILE A 145 17.08 -23.55 8.21
C ILE A 145 15.88 -24.50 8.22
N ASP A 146 15.74 -25.21 9.33
CA ASP A 146 14.59 -26.05 9.58
C ASP A 146 13.30 -25.18 9.57
N ARG A 147 12.41 -25.46 8.62
CA ARG A 147 11.16 -24.70 8.41
C ARG A 147 10.23 -24.74 9.62
N GLU A 148 10.27 -25.79 10.41
CA GLU A 148 9.43 -25.91 11.59
C GLU A 148 9.79 -24.91 12.69
N LYS A 149 11.04 -24.47 12.70
CA LYS A 149 11.57 -23.47 13.65
C LYS A 149 11.41 -22.02 13.19
N LEU A 150 10.99 -21.81 11.93
CA LEU A 150 10.87 -20.48 11.34
C LEU A 150 9.42 -20.13 11.01
N LYS A 151 8.91 -19.08 11.64
CA LYS A 151 7.67 -18.44 11.21
C LYS A 151 7.95 -17.50 10.04
N LEU A 152 8.21 -18.08 8.86
CA LEU A 152 8.39 -17.31 7.65
C LEU A 152 7.07 -16.72 7.20
N ILE A 153 6.99 -15.41 7.19
CA ILE A 153 5.83 -14.68 6.69
C ILE A 153 6.24 -13.81 5.49
N LYS A 154 5.37 -13.77 4.50
CA LYS A 154 5.53 -12.96 3.30
C LYS A 154 4.32 -12.05 3.16
N THR A 155 4.52 -10.77 2.93
CA THR A 155 3.40 -9.89 2.63
C THR A 155 2.82 -10.20 1.25
N PRO A 156 1.50 -10.14 1.04
CA PRO A 156 0.88 -10.36 -0.27
C PRO A 156 1.45 -9.41 -1.33
N GLN A 157 1.69 -9.94 -2.50
CA GLN A 157 2.26 -9.15 -3.60
C GLN A 157 1.19 -8.57 -4.51
#